data_afa2c2e018095548b06080dce9652165
#
_entry.id   afa2c2e018095548b06080dce9652165
#
_cell.length_a   1.000
_cell.length_b   1.000
_cell.length_c   1.000
_cell.angle_alpha   90.00
_cell.angle_beta   90.00
_cell.angle_gamma   90.00
#
_symmetry.space_group_name_H-M   'P 1'
#
loop_
_entity.id
_entity.type
_entity.pdbx_description
1 polymer ?
#
loop_
_entity_poly.entity_id
_entity_poly.type
_entity_poly.pdbx_seq_one_letter_code
_entity_poly.pdbx_strand_id
1 'polypeptide(L)'
;MESHAKLLGHPIHQMLIVFPLGLLATSNIFDAIAAATDNEKFSETGHYMMGAGVVSGLAAAVPGLIDFLAIPEDTRAKRIGLVHGIGNVAVTGLYAASWLLRRDNPRTPSRAAIGLAAAGGALALFTGWLGGELVDRLGVGVSDDAHLNAPNSLRREREIAA
;
A
#
# COMPACT_ATOMS: atom_id res chain seq x y z
N MET A 1 -13.46 5.30 13.55
CA MET A 1 -12.84 4.42 14.57
C MET A 1 -11.33 4.54 14.52
N GLU A 2 -10.68 4.55 15.65
CA GLU A 2 -9.23 4.61 15.72
C GLU A 2 -8.56 3.29 15.24
N SER A 3 -7.31 3.41 14.76
CA SER A 3 -6.48 2.24 14.45
C SER A 3 -6.11 1.48 15.73
N HIS A 4 -6.13 0.15 15.67
CA HIS A 4 -5.65 -0.72 16.76
C HIS A 4 -4.13 -0.98 16.65
N ALA A 5 -3.53 -0.74 15.49
CA ALA A 5 -2.09 -0.86 15.24
C ALA A 5 -1.44 0.53 15.13
N LYS A 6 -1.12 1.14 16.29
CA LYS A 6 -0.54 2.50 16.37
C LYS A 6 0.92 2.49 16.80
N LEU A 7 1.68 3.46 16.31
CA LEU A 7 3.01 3.82 16.78
C LEU A 7 3.03 5.33 17.08
N LEU A 8 3.34 5.71 18.31
CA LEU A 8 3.40 7.12 18.73
C LEU A 8 2.12 7.91 18.40
N GLY A 9 0.95 7.26 18.54
CA GLY A 9 -0.37 7.85 18.27
C GLY A 9 -0.80 7.81 16.81
N HIS A 10 0.02 7.32 15.89
CA HIS A 10 -0.30 7.25 14.44
C HIS A 10 -0.50 5.81 13.95
N PRO A 11 -1.42 5.57 13.01
CA PRO A 11 -1.69 4.23 12.47
C PRO A 11 -0.51 3.72 11.64
N ILE A 12 0.03 2.56 12.03
CA ILE A 12 1.23 1.96 11.40
C ILE A 12 0.97 1.60 9.94
N HIS A 13 -0.22 1.08 9.62
CA HIS A 13 -0.57 0.75 8.23
C HIS A 13 -0.43 1.95 7.30
N GLN A 14 -1.01 3.09 7.66
CA GLN A 14 -0.95 4.32 6.86
C GLN A 14 0.47 4.86 6.71
N MET A 15 1.32 4.68 7.73
CA MET A 15 2.74 5.07 7.66
C MET A 15 3.53 4.15 6.72
N LEU A 16 3.22 2.86 6.67
CA LEU A 16 3.97 1.89 5.89
C LEU A 16 3.58 1.82 4.41
N ILE A 17 2.33 2.13 4.05
CA ILE A 17 1.85 2.01 2.65
C ILE A 17 2.58 2.92 1.66
N VAL A 18 3.26 3.95 2.12
CA VAL A 18 4.05 4.86 1.26
C VAL A 18 5.17 4.10 0.54
N PHE A 19 5.74 3.06 1.17
CA PHE A 19 6.82 2.26 0.60
C PHE A 19 6.33 1.39 -0.56
N PRO A 20 5.36 0.47 -0.40
CA PRO A 20 4.90 -0.34 -1.53
C PRO A 20 4.29 0.52 -2.64
N LEU A 21 3.52 1.56 -2.34
CA LEU A 21 2.96 2.44 -3.36
C LEU A 21 4.05 3.11 -4.19
N GLY A 22 5.05 3.72 -3.53
CA GLY A 22 6.15 4.38 -4.21
C GLY A 22 6.99 3.40 -5.03
N LEU A 23 7.41 2.28 -4.44
CA LEU A 23 8.29 1.30 -5.07
C LEU A 23 7.62 0.58 -6.24
N LEU A 24 6.37 0.13 -6.10
CA LEU A 24 5.65 -0.58 -7.16
C LEU A 24 5.27 0.36 -8.31
N ALA A 25 4.80 1.58 -8.01
CA ALA A 25 4.53 2.56 -9.05
C ALA A 25 5.80 2.94 -9.82
N THR A 26 6.91 3.19 -9.13
CA THR A 26 8.19 3.52 -9.75
C THR A 26 8.74 2.36 -10.57
N SER A 27 8.50 1.09 -10.18
CA SER A 27 8.90 -0.05 -10.99
C SER A 27 8.25 -0.04 -12.38
N ASN A 28 6.96 0.28 -12.47
CA ASN A 28 6.25 0.43 -13.75
C ASN A 28 6.77 1.63 -14.57
N ILE A 29 7.11 2.73 -13.90
CA ILE A 29 7.71 3.90 -14.56
C ILE A 29 9.06 3.53 -15.18
N PHE A 30 9.89 2.78 -14.47
CA PHE A 30 11.18 2.33 -15.00
C PHE A 30 11.03 1.36 -16.16
N ASP A 31 10.05 0.46 -16.15
CA ASP A 31 9.74 -0.40 -17.29
C ASP A 31 9.33 0.44 -18.52
N ALA A 32 8.51 1.48 -18.32
CA ALA A 32 8.11 2.41 -19.37
C ALA A 32 9.30 3.21 -19.94
N ILE A 33 10.21 3.69 -19.07
CA ILE A 33 11.44 4.39 -19.49
C ILE A 33 12.35 3.43 -20.26
N ALA A 34 12.52 2.19 -19.80
CA ALA A 34 13.32 1.18 -20.51
C ALA A 34 12.81 0.96 -21.93
N ALA A 35 11.48 0.81 -22.08
CA ALA A 35 10.85 0.64 -23.39
C ALA A 35 10.97 1.87 -24.30
N ALA A 36 10.96 3.08 -23.74
CA ALA A 36 11.06 4.32 -24.50
C ALA A 36 12.50 4.69 -24.91
N THR A 37 13.50 4.19 -24.16
CA THR A 37 14.91 4.58 -24.36
C THR A 37 15.80 3.44 -24.82
N ASP A 38 15.29 2.23 -25.01
CA ASP A 38 16.03 0.99 -25.26
C ASP A 38 17.18 0.74 -24.27
N ASN A 39 17.03 1.27 -23.04
CA ASN A 39 18.01 1.13 -21.98
C ASN A 39 17.55 0.11 -20.92
N GLU A 40 18.01 -1.11 -21.07
CA GLU A 40 17.65 -2.26 -20.25
C GLU A 40 17.99 -2.10 -18.74
N LYS A 41 18.91 -1.17 -18.38
CA LYS A 41 19.25 -0.90 -16.98
C LYS A 41 18.05 -0.37 -16.19
N PHE A 42 17.13 0.32 -16.84
CA PHE A 42 15.92 0.77 -16.18
C PHE A 42 15.00 -0.40 -15.81
N SER A 43 14.83 -1.41 -16.66
CA SER A 43 14.08 -2.62 -16.30
C SER A 43 14.71 -3.37 -15.13
N GLU A 44 16.04 -3.48 -15.08
CA GLU A 44 16.76 -4.07 -13.94
C GLU A 44 16.50 -3.29 -12.65
N THR A 45 16.53 -1.97 -12.68
CA THR A 45 16.20 -1.12 -11.54
C THR A 45 14.74 -1.31 -11.11
N GLY A 46 13.81 -1.35 -12.07
CA GLY A 46 12.40 -1.65 -11.84
C GLY A 46 12.18 -3.01 -11.16
N HIS A 47 12.95 -4.03 -11.53
CA HIS A 47 12.92 -5.35 -10.90
C HIS A 47 13.27 -5.29 -9.40
N TYR A 48 14.34 -4.60 -9.02
CA TYR A 48 14.71 -4.48 -7.60
C TYR A 48 13.69 -3.67 -6.81
N MET A 49 13.17 -2.58 -7.37
CA MET A 49 12.11 -1.79 -6.74
C MET A 49 10.83 -2.62 -6.54
N MET A 50 10.49 -3.45 -7.53
CA MET A 50 9.33 -4.35 -7.43
C MET A 50 9.48 -5.36 -6.30
N GLY A 51 10.64 -6.01 -6.16
CA GLY A 51 10.91 -6.94 -5.06
C GLY A 51 10.81 -6.25 -3.68
N ALA A 52 11.42 -5.08 -3.54
CA ALA A 52 11.31 -4.28 -2.31
C ALA A 52 9.87 -3.83 -2.04
N GLY A 53 9.12 -3.46 -3.09
CA GLY A 53 7.71 -3.09 -3.01
C GLY A 53 6.82 -4.25 -2.54
N VAL A 54 7.04 -5.46 -3.06
CA VAL A 54 6.32 -6.67 -2.60
C VAL A 54 6.59 -6.95 -1.13
N VAL A 55 7.86 -6.93 -0.70
CA VAL A 55 8.22 -7.16 0.71
C VAL A 55 7.62 -6.11 1.63
N SER A 56 7.71 -4.83 1.26
CA SER A 56 7.13 -3.75 2.07
C SER A 56 5.60 -3.79 2.08
N GLY A 57 4.97 -4.26 0.99
CA GLY A 57 3.52 -4.49 0.92
C GLY A 57 3.05 -5.57 1.91
N LEU A 58 3.78 -6.69 1.98
CA LEU A 58 3.51 -7.73 2.98
C LEU A 58 3.69 -7.20 4.41
N ALA A 59 4.72 -6.39 4.66
CA ALA A 59 4.91 -5.76 5.97
C ALA A 59 3.77 -4.81 6.34
N ALA A 60 3.29 -3.99 5.39
CA ALA A 60 2.17 -3.08 5.60
C ALA A 60 0.82 -3.82 5.78
N ALA A 61 0.68 -5.01 5.19
CA ALA A 61 -0.55 -5.80 5.30
C ALA A 61 -0.82 -6.26 6.74
N VAL A 62 0.22 -6.49 7.55
CA VAL A 62 0.05 -6.97 8.95
C VAL A 62 -0.75 -5.97 9.80
N PRO A 63 -0.33 -4.70 9.97
CA PRO A 63 -1.12 -3.73 10.72
C PRO A 63 -2.46 -3.42 10.04
N GLY A 64 -2.55 -3.46 8.71
CA GLY A 64 -3.81 -3.31 7.98
C GLY A 64 -4.82 -4.40 8.30
N LEU A 65 -4.37 -5.65 8.45
CA LEU A 65 -5.23 -6.76 8.87
C LEU A 65 -5.72 -6.58 10.32
N ILE A 66 -4.86 -6.11 11.22
CA ILE A 66 -5.25 -5.81 12.61
C ILE A 66 -6.39 -4.79 12.62
N ASP A 67 -6.24 -3.70 11.87
CA ASP A 67 -7.27 -2.65 11.79
C ASP A 67 -8.54 -3.17 11.11
N PHE A 68 -8.44 -3.97 10.03
CA PHE A 68 -9.59 -4.57 9.37
C PHE A 68 -10.40 -5.47 10.30
N LEU A 69 -9.74 -6.29 11.13
CA LEU A 69 -10.42 -7.18 12.07
C LEU A 69 -11.18 -6.40 13.15
N ALA A 70 -10.76 -5.18 13.48
CA ALA A 70 -11.40 -4.30 14.44
C ALA A 70 -12.61 -3.54 13.87
N ILE A 71 -12.79 -3.48 12.54
CA ILE A 71 -13.97 -2.84 11.94
C ILE A 71 -15.23 -3.64 12.31
N PRO A 72 -16.28 -2.98 12.86
CA PRO A 72 -17.52 -3.66 13.22
C PRO A 72 -18.16 -4.37 12.02
N GLU A 73 -18.68 -5.57 12.26
CA GLU A 73 -19.43 -6.35 11.25
C GLU A 73 -20.69 -5.57 10.80
N ASP A 74 -21.26 -5.96 9.68
CA ASP A 74 -22.45 -5.35 9.07
C ASP A 74 -22.34 -3.86 8.69
N THR A 75 -21.13 -3.29 8.75
CA THR A 75 -20.89 -1.91 8.32
C THR A 75 -20.47 -1.81 6.85
N ARG A 76 -20.69 -0.64 6.25
CA ARG A 76 -20.14 -0.33 4.92
C ARG A 76 -18.61 -0.34 4.96
N ALA A 77 -18.00 0.12 6.06
CA ALA A 77 -16.55 0.10 6.25
C ALA A 77 -15.99 -1.33 6.18
N LYS A 78 -16.64 -2.31 6.81
CA LYS A 78 -16.22 -3.72 6.76
C LYS A 78 -16.24 -4.28 5.33
N ARG A 79 -17.32 -4.00 4.58
CA ARG A 79 -17.43 -4.45 3.17
C ARG A 79 -16.37 -3.80 2.27
N ILE A 80 -16.17 -2.49 2.39
CA ILE A 80 -15.12 -1.78 1.61
C ILE A 80 -13.73 -2.26 2.04
N GLY A 81 -13.49 -2.45 3.34
CA GLY A 81 -12.23 -2.99 3.86
C GLY A 81 -11.90 -4.38 3.34
N LEU A 82 -12.91 -5.25 3.21
CA LEU A 82 -12.74 -6.59 2.61
C LEU A 82 -12.32 -6.49 1.13
N VAL A 83 -13.00 -5.67 0.34
CA VAL A 83 -12.67 -5.48 -1.09
C VAL A 83 -11.27 -4.86 -1.25
N HIS A 84 -10.94 -3.85 -0.43
CA HIS A 84 -9.61 -3.24 -0.37
C HIS A 84 -8.53 -4.28 -0.04
N GLY A 85 -8.75 -5.11 1.00
CA GLY A 85 -7.79 -6.14 1.42
C GLY A 85 -7.56 -7.20 0.35
N ILE A 86 -8.65 -7.78 -0.21
CA ILE A 86 -8.56 -8.78 -1.28
C ILE A 86 -7.89 -8.17 -2.53
N GLY A 87 -8.25 -6.95 -2.88
CA GLY A 87 -7.63 -6.23 -3.99
C GLY A 87 -6.13 -6.05 -3.81
N ASN A 88 -5.66 -5.69 -2.60
CA ASN A 88 -4.23 -5.55 -2.32
C ASN A 88 -3.49 -6.89 -2.28
N VAL A 89 -4.13 -7.98 -1.87
CA VAL A 89 -3.57 -9.34 -2.04
C VAL A 89 -3.37 -9.65 -3.52
N ALA A 90 -4.36 -9.34 -4.37
CA ALA A 90 -4.22 -9.52 -5.81
C ALA A 90 -3.14 -8.62 -6.42
N VAL A 91 -3.04 -7.34 -6.03
CA VAL A 91 -1.96 -6.44 -6.43
C VAL A 91 -0.60 -7.04 -6.09
N THR A 92 -0.41 -7.44 -4.83
CA THR A 92 0.85 -8.03 -4.37
C THR A 92 1.19 -9.32 -5.13
N GLY A 93 0.18 -10.17 -5.38
CA GLY A 93 0.33 -11.40 -6.17
C GLY A 93 0.75 -11.15 -7.62
N LEU A 94 0.15 -10.14 -8.28
CA LEU A 94 0.50 -9.77 -9.65
C LEU A 94 1.94 -9.26 -9.76
N TYR A 95 2.37 -8.39 -8.84
CA TYR A 95 3.74 -7.91 -8.80
C TYR A 95 4.74 -8.99 -8.40
N ALA A 96 4.40 -9.86 -7.45
CA ALA A 96 5.25 -10.99 -7.09
C ALA A 96 5.43 -11.97 -8.25
N ALA A 97 4.36 -12.28 -8.99
CA ALA A 97 4.43 -13.11 -10.19
C ALA A 97 5.29 -12.44 -11.28
N SER A 98 5.12 -11.14 -11.54
CA SER A 98 5.95 -10.38 -12.46
C SER A 98 7.43 -10.42 -12.03
N TRP A 99 7.70 -10.19 -10.76
CA TRP A 99 9.06 -10.20 -10.19
C TRP A 99 9.73 -11.57 -10.35
N LEU A 100 9.03 -12.65 -10.05
CA LEU A 100 9.54 -14.02 -10.20
C LEU A 100 9.81 -14.38 -11.67
N LEU A 101 8.94 -13.98 -12.60
CA LEU A 101 9.13 -14.25 -14.02
C LEU A 101 10.35 -13.54 -14.65
N ARG A 102 10.82 -12.46 -14.04
CA ARG A 102 11.99 -11.70 -14.52
C ARG A 102 13.28 -11.93 -13.73
N ARG A 103 13.27 -12.81 -12.71
CA ARG A 103 14.41 -13.02 -11.82
C ARG A 103 15.70 -13.45 -12.54
N ASP A 104 15.58 -14.30 -13.58
CA ASP A 104 16.73 -14.84 -14.31
C ASP A 104 17.22 -13.88 -15.42
N ASN A 105 16.36 -12.96 -15.87
CA ASN A 105 16.69 -11.94 -16.86
C ASN A 105 15.94 -10.62 -16.57
N PRO A 106 16.33 -9.86 -15.55
CA PRO A 106 15.64 -8.63 -15.15
C PRO A 106 15.79 -7.48 -16.16
N ARG A 107 16.80 -7.53 -17.03
CA ARG A 107 17.06 -6.50 -18.04
C ARG A 107 16.09 -6.56 -19.20
N THR A 108 15.70 -7.77 -19.61
CA THR A 108 14.82 -8.00 -20.76
C THR A 108 13.60 -8.83 -20.33
N PRO A 109 12.69 -8.24 -19.50
CA PRO A 109 11.53 -8.95 -19.00
C PRO A 109 10.59 -9.36 -20.14
N SER A 110 9.93 -10.52 -20.00
CA SER A 110 8.93 -10.97 -20.93
C SER A 110 7.72 -10.03 -20.98
N ARG A 111 7.00 -10.00 -22.11
CA ARG A 111 5.74 -9.23 -22.23
C ARG A 111 4.71 -9.62 -21.18
N ALA A 112 4.69 -10.90 -20.78
CA ALA A 112 3.81 -11.37 -19.70
C ALA A 112 4.17 -10.75 -18.36
N ALA A 113 5.48 -10.66 -18.02
CA ALA A 113 5.93 -10.03 -16.79
C ALA A 113 5.57 -8.54 -16.75
N ILE A 114 5.78 -7.82 -17.86
CA ILE A 114 5.38 -6.40 -17.97
C ILE A 114 3.87 -6.24 -17.84
N GLY A 115 3.09 -7.11 -18.52
CA GLY A 115 1.63 -7.07 -18.46
C GLY A 115 1.08 -7.31 -17.04
N LEU A 116 1.67 -8.25 -16.29
CA LEU A 116 1.30 -8.48 -14.87
C LEU A 116 1.59 -7.27 -14.00
N ALA A 117 2.76 -6.63 -14.15
CA ALA A 117 3.10 -5.41 -13.41
C ALA A 117 2.14 -4.26 -13.74
N ALA A 118 1.83 -4.06 -15.03
CA ALA A 118 0.88 -3.03 -15.46
C ALA A 118 -0.53 -3.28 -14.92
N ALA A 119 -1.01 -4.54 -14.94
CA ALA A 119 -2.29 -4.92 -14.35
C ALA A 119 -2.31 -4.69 -12.83
N GLY A 120 -1.21 -5.04 -12.14
CA GLY A 120 -1.01 -4.75 -10.73
C GLY A 120 -1.09 -3.25 -10.43
N GLY A 121 -0.44 -2.42 -11.25
CA GLY A 121 -0.49 -0.96 -11.13
C GLY A 121 -1.89 -0.38 -11.32
N ALA A 122 -2.61 -0.84 -12.36
CA ALA A 122 -4.00 -0.42 -12.58
C ALA A 122 -4.92 -0.81 -11.41
N LEU A 123 -4.77 -2.03 -10.91
CA LEU A 123 -5.55 -2.49 -9.75
C LEU A 123 -5.17 -1.71 -8.47
N ALA A 124 -3.88 -1.36 -8.29
CA ALA A 124 -3.41 -0.57 -7.15
C ALA A 124 -4.04 0.83 -7.09
N LEU A 125 -4.30 1.47 -8.24
CA LEU A 125 -5.04 2.75 -8.29
C LEU A 125 -6.46 2.58 -7.74
N PHE A 126 -7.15 1.51 -8.12
CA PHE A 126 -8.49 1.22 -7.61
C PHE A 126 -8.47 0.92 -6.11
N THR A 127 -7.57 0.07 -5.65
CA THR A 127 -7.47 -0.25 -4.21
C THR A 127 -7.01 0.96 -3.39
N GLY A 128 -6.15 1.81 -3.94
CA GLY A 128 -5.76 3.08 -3.34
C GLY A 128 -6.94 4.02 -3.14
N TRP A 129 -7.83 4.12 -4.15
CA TRP A 129 -9.10 4.88 -4.03
C TRP A 129 -9.99 4.31 -2.92
N LEU A 130 -10.11 2.97 -2.80
CA LEU A 130 -10.85 2.35 -1.70
C LEU A 130 -10.24 2.65 -0.33
N GLY A 131 -8.90 2.72 -0.24
CA GLY A 131 -8.19 3.15 0.96
C GLY A 131 -8.53 4.57 1.36
N GLY A 132 -8.59 5.50 0.39
CA GLY A 132 -9.07 6.87 0.60
C GLY A 132 -10.51 6.90 1.10
N GLU A 133 -11.41 6.09 0.51
CA GLU A 133 -12.81 5.97 0.95
C GLU A 133 -12.91 5.48 2.40
N LEU A 134 -12.06 4.53 2.82
CA LEU A 134 -12.02 4.04 4.19
C LEU A 134 -11.59 5.12 5.19
N VAL A 135 -10.60 5.91 4.85
CA VAL A 135 -10.05 6.96 5.73
C VAL A 135 -10.92 8.21 5.70
N ASP A 136 -11.11 8.79 4.52
CA ASP A 136 -11.68 10.14 4.39
C ASP A 136 -13.21 10.16 4.55
N ARG A 137 -13.90 9.09 4.13
CA ARG A 137 -15.36 9.01 4.18
C ARG A 137 -15.88 8.19 5.35
N LEU A 138 -15.16 7.13 5.73
CA LEU A 138 -15.63 6.17 6.72
C LEU A 138 -14.87 6.30 8.05
N GLY A 139 -13.85 7.15 8.13
CA GLY A 139 -13.10 7.45 9.34
C GLY A 139 -12.33 6.25 9.92
N VAL A 140 -11.96 5.27 9.09
CA VAL A 140 -11.18 4.11 9.55
C VAL A 140 -9.73 4.50 9.76
N GLY A 141 -9.22 4.27 10.97
CA GLY A 141 -7.85 4.65 11.36
C GLY A 141 -7.69 6.13 11.73
N VAL A 142 -8.78 6.89 11.78
CA VAL A 142 -8.79 8.29 12.23
C VAL A 142 -9.05 8.35 13.72
N SER A 143 -8.32 9.22 14.43
CA SER A 143 -8.50 9.46 15.87
C SER A 143 -9.87 10.06 16.13
N ASP A 144 -10.54 9.65 17.21
CA ASP A 144 -11.89 10.14 17.56
C ASP A 144 -11.87 11.63 17.96
N ASP A 145 -10.73 12.14 18.43
CA ASP A 145 -10.48 13.54 18.77
C ASP A 145 -9.81 14.35 17.65
N ALA A 146 -9.76 13.81 16.42
CA ALA A 146 -9.14 14.49 15.28
C ALA A 146 -9.88 15.77 14.90
N HIS A 147 -9.21 16.92 15.02
CA HIS A 147 -9.69 18.23 14.59
C HIS A 147 -8.50 19.16 14.30
N LEU A 148 -8.75 20.32 13.67
CA LEU A 148 -7.69 21.21 13.17
C LEU A 148 -6.72 21.72 14.28
N ASN A 149 -7.16 21.76 15.54
CA ASN A 149 -6.37 22.20 16.69
C ASN A 149 -6.10 21.05 17.67
N ALA A 150 -6.20 19.78 17.22
CA ALA A 150 -5.93 18.63 18.06
C ALA A 150 -4.52 18.69 18.67
N PRO A 151 -4.34 18.30 19.95
CA PRO A 151 -3.03 18.34 20.59
C PRO A 151 -2.06 17.38 19.91
N ASN A 152 -0.76 17.63 20.07
CA ASN A 152 0.28 16.75 19.55
C ASN A 152 0.15 15.35 20.16
N SER A 153 0.19 14.31 19.32
CA SER A 153 0.07 12.89 19.72
C SER A 153 1.13 12.41 20.73
N LEU A 154 2.24 13.14 20.86
CA LEU A 154 3.30 12.87 21.84
C LEU A 154 3.05 13.53 23.20
N ARG A 155 2.01 14.37 23.36
CA ARG A 155 1.64 14.92 24.66
C ARG A 155 1.13 13.81 25.58
N ARG A 156 1.64 13.80 26.81
CA ARG A 156 1.15 12.87 27.84
C ARG A 156 -0.25 13.31 28.28
N GLU A 157 -1.15 12.36 28.46
CA GLU A 157 -2.54 12.60 28.93
C GLU A 157 -2.65 13.44 30.20
N ARG A 158 -1.59 13.50 31.06
CA ARG A 158 -1.52 14.31 32.28
C ARG A 158 -1.50 15.83 32.03
N GLU A 159 -1.14 16.29 30.84
CA GLU A 159 -1.11 17.72 30.49
C GLU A 159 -2.47 18.23 29.96
N ILE A 160 -3.39 17.31 29.63
CA ILE A 160 -4.71 17.64 29.06
C ILE A 160 -5.74 17.82 30.19
N ALA A 161 -5.48 17.28 31.38
CA ALA A 161 -6.37 17.32 32.54
C ALA A 161 -6.07 18.47 33.53
N ALA A 162 -5.11 19.34 33.24
CA ALA A 162 -4.73 20.51 34.04
C ALA A 162 -5.14 21.81 33.35
#